data_dfac42b18590e0237619b864395477cd
#
_entry.id   dfac42b18590e0237619b864395477cd
#
_cell.length_a   1.000
_cell.length_b   1.000
_cell.length_c   1.000
_cell.angle_alpha   90.00
_cell.angle_beta   90.00
_cell.angle_gamma   90.00
#
_symmetry.space_group_name_H-M   'P 1'
#
loop_
_entity.id
_entity.type
_entity.pdbx_description
1 polymer ?
#
loop_
_entity_poly.entity_id
_entity_poly.type
_entity_poly.pdbx_seq_one_letter_code
_entity_poly.pdbx_strand_id
1 'polypeptide(L)'
;TRRFLSLLLTLVLTLSLCVIPAAAANTQARSDDPVVFVHGLMGWGQRDKINRIMPYWGMTTGSLTDYLSSQGYETYAASVGPISSAWDRACELYAQLVGARTDYGVKHSQDFGHDRYGIDYEQPLFDGWGTERAVNLVGHSFGGATTRLFLDILANGRPEEVAAAKAAGVEPSPFFLGGKGSWVHSLTAIAAPHNGTTFIETCGDFTMVAAELATSISKALGLSAFKGVYDFQLDQFGIRKDDGETFSQALERVLHSDFLSHNDNAFLDLTIDRALEINDDIGIEPNVYYFSYAGNRTVSNAAGDSFSPSPAMWGLFHPGSAKMGRYYDRYTAGGFYINKRWLPNDGMVNTVSALYPTHSDSTCLTGDGARGWKNYNGYTDTTFRPGLWYVMPVQKLDHIQFIGGMLNGSILNTRALYRDIVRDIYSTYP
;
A
#
# COMPACT_ATOMS: atom_id res chain seq x y z
N THR A 1 46.86 -10.81 -52.18
CA THR A 1 45.87 -11.79 -51.65
C THR A 1 46.32 -12.35 -50.32
N ARG A 2 47.59 -12.72 -50.09
CA ARG A 2 48.09 -13.30 -48.81
C ARG A 2 48.11 -12.29 -47.64
N ARG A 3 48.34 -11.03 -47.88
CA ARG A 3 48.34 -9.95 -46.84
C ARG A 3 46.90 -9.63 -46.36
N PHE A 4 45.88 -9.76 -47.20
CA PHE A 4 44.49 -9.56 -46.84
C PHE A 4 43.96 -10.70 -45.97
N LEU A 5 44.38 -11.94 -46.24
CA LEU A 5 43.98 -13.12 -45.43
C LEU A 5 44.58 -13.07 -44.03
N SER A 6 45.81 -12.59 -43.88
CA SER A 6 46.47 -12.46 -42.56
C SER A 6 45.83 -11.37 -41.72
N LEU A 7 45.39 -10.22 -42.30
CA LEU A 7 44.69 -9.17 -41.59
C LEU A 7 43.29 -9.62 -41.17
N LEU A 8 42.57 -10.37 -41.98
CA LEU A 8 41.27 -10.91 -41.62
C LEU A 8 41.36 -11.96 -40.50
N LEU A 9 42.40 -12.80 -40.51
CA LEU A 9 42.63 -13.80 -39.46
C LEU A 9 43.00 -13.14 -38.13
N THR A 10 43.80 -12.04 -38.15
CA THR A 10 44.18 -11.28 -36.95
C THR A 10 42.95 -10.54 -36.38
N LEU A 11 42.07 -10.00 -37.22
CA LEU A 11 40.84 -9.31 -36.79
C LEU A 11 39.84 -10.31 -36.16
N VAL A 12 39.73 -11.54 -36.71
CA VAL A 12 38.84 -12.57 -36.15
C VAL A 12 39.39 -13.11 -34.83
N LEU A 13 40.74 -13.23 -34.69
CA LEU A 13 41.38 -13.67 -33.44
C LEU A 13 41.33 -12.59 -32.35
N THR A 14 41.37 -11.29 -32.70
CA THR A 14 41.23 -10.23 -31.71
C THR A 14 39.77 -9.99 -31.27
N LEU A 15 38.78 -10.27 -32.13
CA LEU A 15 37.36 -10.26 -31.72
C LEU A 15 36.99 -11.47 -30.84
N SER A 16 37.70 -12.59 -30.95
CA SER A 16 37.46 -13.76 -30.13
C SER A 16 38.01 -13.68 -28.70
N LEU A 17 38.88 -12.71 -28.41
CA LEU A 17 39.48 -12.49 -27.08
C LEU A 17 38.76 -11.42 -26.24
N CYS A 18 37.73 -10.78 -26.78
CA CYS A 18 36.86 -9.85 -26.05
C CYS A 18 35.52 -10.49 -25.62
N VAL A 19 35.50 -11.80 -25.37
CA VAL A 19 34.45 -12.36 -24.51
C VAL A 19 34.82 -11.94 -23.09
N ILE A 20 34.37 -10.76 -22.69
CA ILE A 20 34.22 -10.44 -21.27
C ILE A 20 33.36 -11.57 -20.72
N PRO A 21 33.83 -12.41 -19.78
CA PRO A 21 32.92 -13.32 -19.10
C PRO A 21 31.84 -12.39 -18.52
N ALA A 22 30.61 -12.55 -18.99
CA ALA A 22 29.48 -12.02 -18.25
C ALA A 22 29.73 -12.49 -16.83
N ALA A 23 30.00 -11.54 -15.93
CA ALA A 23 30.08 -11.83 -14.51
C ALA A 23 28.84 -12.68 -14.25
N ALA A 24 29.06 -13.94 -13.85
CA ALA A 24 27.96 -14.79 -13.46
C ALA A 24 27.21 -13.97 -12.43
N ALA A 25 26.04 -13.48 -12.80
CA ALA A 25 25.15 -12.84 -11.86
C ALA A 25 25.07 -13.86 -10.72
N ASN A 26 25.47 -13.42 -9.54
CA ASN A 26 25.40 -14.25 -8.35
C ASN A 26 23.91 -14.56 -8.22
N THR A 27 23.48 -15.67 -8.79
CA THR A 27 22.13 -16.19 -8.64
C THR A 27 22.07 -16.76 -7.24
N GLN A 28 21.98 -15.85 -6.27
CA GLN A 28 21.47 -16.19 -4.96
C GLN A 28 20.11 -16.84 -5.22
N ALA A 29 19.91 -18.04 -4.71
CA ALA A 29 18.64 -18.74 -4.87
C ALA A 29 17.54 -17.78 -4.39
N ARG A 30 16.72 -17.27 -5.32
CA ARG A 30 15.59 -16.41 -5.00
C ARG A 30 14.53 -17.31 -4.39
N SER A 31 13.92 -16.86 -3.30
CA SER A 31 12.73 -17.52 -2.79
C SER A 31 11.63 -17.48 -3.87
N ASP A 32 10.81 -18.52 -3.92
CA ASP A 32 9.62 -18.58 -4.79
C ASP A 32 8.42 -17.80 -4.21
N ASP A 33 8.59 -17.14 -3.07
CA ASP A 33 7.53 -16.35 -2.45
C ASP A 33 7.25 -15.09 -3.26
N PRO A 34 6.01 -14.88 -3.74
CA PRO A 34 5.68 -13.73 -4.59
C PRO A 34 5.60 -12.43 -3.81
N VAL A 35 5.61 -11.32 -4.55
CA VAL A 35 5.28 -9.99 -4.03
C VAL A 35 3.84 -9.66 -4.40
N VAL A 36 3.00 -9.39 -3.40
CA VAL A 36 1.62 -8.95 -3.58
C VAL A 36 1.50 -7.48 -3.21
N PHE A 37 1.16 -6.69 -4.20
CA PHE A 37 0.95 -5.26 -4.09
C PHE A 37 -0.49 -4.95 -3.70
N VAL A 38 -0.69 -4.08 -2.68
CA VAL A 38 -2.00 -3.64 -2.19
C VAL A 38 -2.12 -2.13 -2.33
N HIS A 39 -3.02 -1.69 -3.21
CA HIS A 39 -3.22 -0.28 -3.55
C HIS A 39 -3.81 0.53 -2.38
N GLY A 40 -3.70 1.87 -2.48
CA GLY A 40 -4.26 2.83 -1.51
C GLY A 40 -5.71 3.21 -1.78
N LEU A 41 -6.15 4.30 -1.11
CA LEU A 41 -7.46 4.91 -1.30
C LEU A 41 -7.70 5.21 -2.78
N MET A 42 -8.91 4.95 -3.27
CA MET A 42 -9.32 5.14 -4.67
C MET A 42 -8.48 4.36 -5.69
N GLY A 43 -7.66 3.40 -5.24
CA GLY A 43 -6.83 2.57 -6.11
C GLY A 43 -7.57 1.40 -6.76
N TRP A 44 -6.83 0.56 -7.44
CA TRP A 44 -7.33 -0.63 -8.13
C TRP A 44 -6.22 -1.68 -8.29
N GLY A 45 -6.60 -2.93 -8.48
CA GLY A 45 -5.69 -4.04 -8.70
C GLY A 45 -5.81 -4.67 -10.08
N GLN A 46 -5.17 -5.82 -10.24
CA GLN A 46 -5.06 -6.48 -11.55
C GLN A 46 -6.38 -7.04 -12.09
N ARG A 47 -7.37 -7.29 -11.24
CA ARG A 47 -8.71 -7.79 -11.62
C ARG A 47 -9.61 -6.68 -12.15
N ASP A 48 -9.32 -5.42 -11.82
CA ASP A 48 -10.13 -4.27 -12.20
C ASP A 48 -9.96 -3.92 -13.68
N LYS A 49 -11.07 -3.64 -14.36
CA LYS A 49 -11.04 -3.30 -15.80
C LYS A 49 -10.15 -2.09 -16.09
N ILE A 50 -10.11 -1.12 -15.19
CA ILE A 50 -9.28 0.08 -15.29
C ILE A 50 -7.78 -0.25 -15.36
N ASN A 51 -7.33 -1.32 -14.70
CA ASN A 51 -5.91 -1.71 -14.70
C ASN A 51 -5.37 -2.04 -16.10
N ARG A 52 -6.25 -2.45 -17.02
CA ARG A 52 -5.89 -2.70 -18.42
C ARG A 52 -5.64 -1.42 -19.21
N ILE A 53 -6.23 -0.31 -18.75
CA ILE A 53 -6.09 1.02 -19.37
C ILE A 53 -4.91 1.73 -18.74
N MET A 54 -4.84 1.71 -17.42
CA MET A 54 -3.81 2.32 -16.61
C MET A 54 -3.55 1.45 -15.37
N PRO A 55 -2.40 0.80 -15.26
CA PRO A 55 -2.04 0.07 -14.06
C PRO A 55 -1.88 1.03 -12.88
N TYR A 56 -2.44 0.69 -11.72
CA TYR A 56 -2.19 1.49 -10.50
C TYR A 56 -0.69 1.54 -10.18
N TRP A 57 -0.04 0.39 -10.23
CA TRP A 57 1.39 0.25 -9.99
C TRP A 57 2.15 0.55 -11.28
N GLY A 58 2.63 1.79 -11.35
CA GLY A 58 3.36 2.32 -12.49
C GLY A 58 2.63 3.40 -13.28
N MET A 59 1.32 3.52 -13.13
CA MET A 59 0.48 4.56 -13.76
C MET A 59 1.00 5.01 -15.15
N THR A 60 1.50 6.24 -15.24
CA THR A 60 2.01 6.83 -16.49
C THR A 60 3.40 6.33 -16.89
N THR A 61 4.09 5.58 -16.01
CA THR A 61 5.41 5.02 -16.28
C THR A 61 5.37 3.56 -16.77
N GLY A 62 4.18 3.00 -16.94
CA GLY A 62 3.94 1.61 -17.36
C GLY A 62 3.99 0.63 -16.19
N SER A 63 3.39 -0.54 -16.38
CA SER A 63 3.20 -1.55 -15.33
C SER A 63 4.50 -1.90 -14.60
N LEU A 64 4.53 -1.67 -13.30
CA LEU A 64 5.64 -2.06 -12.41
C LEU A 64 5.62 -3.56 -12.13
N THR A 65 4.43 -4.18 -12.05
CA THR A 65 4.31 -5.62 -11.88
C THR A 65 4.91 -6.35 -13.08
N ASP A 66 4.56 -5.96 -14.30
CA ASP A 66 5.13 -6.56 -15.52
C ASP A 66 6.64 -6.32 -15.61
N TYR A 67 7.07 -5.09 -15.25
CA TYR A 67 8.48 -4.77 -15.21
C TYR A 67 9.25 -5.68 -14.24
N LEU A 68 8.77 -5.85 -13.01
CA LEU A 68 9.41 -6.71 -12.00
C LEU A 68 9.34 -8.18 -12.41
N SER A 69 8.23 -8.63 -13.00
CA SER A 69 8.12 -9.98 -13.55
C SER A 69 9.16 -10.23 -14.65
N SER A 70 9.41 -9.24 -15.52
CA SER A 70 10.48 -9.32 -16.52
C SER A 70 11.89 -9.40 -15.92
N GLN A 71 12.06 -9.00 -14.65
CA GLN A 71 13.29 -9.12 -13.89
C GLN A 71 13.37 -10.44 -13.09
N GLY A 72 12.36 -11.30 -13.24
CA GLY A 72 12.30 -12.62 -12.60
C GLY A 72 11.70 -12.63 -11.19
N TYR A 73 10.96 -11.57 -10.80
CA TYR A 73 10.18 -11.55 -9.57
C TYR A 73 8.73 -11.90 -9.88
N GLU A 74 8.16 -12.85 -9.18
CA GLU A 74 6.73 -13.14 -9.29
C GLU A 74 5.95 -12.07 -8.54
N THR A 75 5.05 -11.37 -9.23
CA THR A 75 4.35 -10.20 -8.67
C THR A 75 2.88 -10.18 -9.05
N TYR A 76 2.04 -9.77 -8.09
CA TYR A 76 0.59 -9.63 -8.24
C TYR A 76 0.13 -8.29 -7.66
N ALA A 77 -1.00 -7.79 -8.13
CA ALA A 77 -1.66 -6.60 -7.59
C ALA A 77 -3.08 -6.96 -7.15
N ALA A 78 -3.31 -7.02 -5.85
CA ALA A 78 -4.62 -7.32 -5.29
C ALA A 78 -5.62 -6.20 -5.59
N SER A 79 -6.88 -6.59 -5.87
CA SER A 79 -8.02 -5.68 -6.09
C SER A 79 -8.88 -5.70 -4.83
N VAL A 80 -8.78 -4.68 -3.99
CA VAL A 80 -9.57 -4.53 -2.76
C VAL A 80 -10.44 -3.28 -2.84
N GLY A 81 -11.46 -3.16 -2.00
CA GLY A 81 -12.39 -2.04 -2.05
C GLY A 81 -11.69 -0.68 -2.00
N PRO A 82 -11.88 0.19 -3.00
CA PRO A 82 -11.14 1.46 -3.10
C PRO A 82 -11.38 2.42 -1.93
N ILE A 83 -12.55 2.32 -1.29
CA ILE A 83 -12.98 3.21 -0.18
C ILE A 83 -13.53 2.45 1.02
N SER A 84 -13.51 1.11 0.99
CA SER A 84 -13.87 0.25 2.12
C SER A 84 -12.87 0.41 3.28
N SER A 85 -13.26 0.04 4.47
CA SER A 85 -12.41 0.07 5.66
C SER A 85 -11.17 -0.81 5.53
N ALA A 86 -10.19 -0.63 6.38
CA ALA A 86 -9.02 -1.50 6.46
C ALA A 86 -9.41 -2.95 6.77
N TRP A 87 -10.48 -3.17 7.55
CA TRP A 87 -11.02 -4.48 7.87
C TRP A 87 -11.57 -5.18 6.63
N ASP A 88 -12.51 -4.55 5.95
CA ASP A 88 -13.12 -5.12 4.74
C ASP A 88 -12.06 -5.46 3.70
N ARG A 89 -11.13 -4.54 3.45
CA ARG A 89 -10.01 -4.73 2.54
C ARG A 89 -9.08 -5.87 2.95
N ALA A 90 -8.88 -6.10 4.25
CA ALA A 90 -8.12 -7.23 4.76
C ALA A 90 -8.84 -8.57 4.51
N CYS A 91 -10.16 -8.61 4.68
CA CYS A 91 -10.99 -9.78 4.36
C CYS A 91 -10.97 -10.09 2.86
N GLU A 92 -11.07 -9.06 2.01
CA GLU A 92 -10.99 -9.19 0.54
C GLU A 92 -9.61 -9.67 0.08
N LEU A 93 -8.53 -9.15 0.69
CA LEU A 93 -7.17 -9.62 0.41
C LEU A 93 -7.02 -11.10 0.76
N TYR A 94 -7.52 -11.52 1.93
CA TYR A 94 -7.50 -12.92 2.33
C TYR A 94 -8.25 -13.80 1.33
N ALA A 95 -9.47 -13.40 0.95
CA ALA A 95 -10.29 -14.15 0.01
C ALA A 95 -9.61 -14.31 -1.37
N GLN A 96 -8.93 -13.26 -1.85
CA GLN A 96 -8.16 -13.35 -3.10
C GLN A 96 -6.96 -14.28 -3.00
N LEU A 97 -6.25 -14.27 -1.87
CA LEU A 97 -5.06 -15.10 -1.69
C LEU A 97 -5.41 -16.60 -1.62
N VAL A 98 -6.57 -16.94 -1.04
CA VAL A 98 -7.01 -18.36 -0.92
C VAL A 98 -7.94 -18.82 -2.03
N GLY A 99 -8.49 -17.90 -2.86
CA GLY A 99 -9.50 -18.24 -3.87
C GLY A 99 -10.82 -18.63 -3.22
N ALA A 100 -11.41 -17.75 -2.42
CA ALA A 100 -12.65 -17.99 -1.69
C ALA A 100 -13.59 -16.79 -1.77
N ARG A 101 -14.82 -16.99 -1.30
CA ARG A 101 -15.75 -15.89 -1.08
C ARG A 101 -15.28 -15.02 0.09
N THR A 102 -15.33 -13.71 -0.08
CA THR A 102 -15.03 -12.77 1.01
C THR A 102 -16.04 -12.97 2.15
N ASP A 103 -15.54 -13.10 3.38
CA ASP A 103 -16.31 -13.19 4.61
C ASP A 103 -15.82 -12.08 5.56
N TYR A 104 -16.62 -11.04 5.73
CA TYR A 104 -16.29 -9.87 6.56
C TYR A 104 -16.44 -10.13 8.05
N GLY A 105 -17.00 -11.29 8.42
CA GLY A 105 -17.29 -11.67 9.81
C GLY A 105 -18.75 -11.48 10.20
N VAL A 106 -19.19 -12.27 11.17
CA VAL A 106 -20.57 -12.22 11.68
C VAL A 106 -20.79 -10.97 12.52
N LYS A 107 -19.87 -10.72 13.45
CA LYS A 107 -19.98 -9.57 14.36
C LYS A 107 -19.78 -8.27 13.61
N HIS A 108 -18.72 -8.19 12.81
CA HIS A 108 -18.39 -6.99 12.04
C HIS A 108 -19.56 -6.57 11.14
N SER A 109 -20.07 -7.47 10.32
CA SER A 109 -21.20 -7.16 9.44
C SER A 109 -22.47 -6.72 10.19
N GLN A 110 -22.72 -7.27 11.39
CA GLN A 110 -23.82 -6.86 12.23
C GLN A 110 -23.61 -5.47 12.86
N ASP A 111 -22.39 -5.22 13.37
CA ASP A 111 -22.07 -3.96 14.02
C ASP A 111 -22.11 -2.77 13.04
N PHE A 112 -21.73 -3.00 11.78
CA PHE A 112 -21.67 -1.96 10.76
C PHE A 112 -22.83 -1.99 9.76
N GLY A 113 -23.73 -2.99 9.82
CA GLY A 113 -25.00 -3.00 9.09
C GLY A 113 -24.85 -3.28 7.61
N HIS A 114 -23.97 -4.18 7.23
CA HIS A 114 -23.77 -4.61 5.84
C HIS A 114 -23.80 -6.14 5.70
N ASP A 115 -23.78 -6.66 4.47
CA ASP A 115 -23.77 -8.09 4.22
C ASP A 115 -22.46 -8.74 4.73
N ARG A 116 -22.58 -9.93 5.33
CA ARG A 116 -21.44 -10.72 5.78
C ARG A 116 -20.52 -11.12 4.64
N TYR A 117 -21.07 -11.36 3.46
CA TYR A 117 -20.34 -11.92 2.33
C TYR A 117 -20.22 -10.94 1.19
N GLY A 118 -19.00 -10.79 0.67
CA GLY A 118 -18.67 -10.00 -0.50
C GLY A 118 -18.40 -10.85 -1.74
N ILE A 119 -17.45 -10.38 -2.55
CA ILE A 119 -17.04 -10.98 -3.81
C ILE A 119 -16.53 -12.41 -3.60
N ASP A 120 -16.89 -13.31 -4.52
CA ASP A 120 -16.39 -14.68 -4.59
C ASP A 120 -15.22 -14.75 -5.59
N TYR A 121 -14.05 -15.14 -5.09
CA TYR A 121 -12.84 -15.32 -5.88
C TYR A 121 -12.65 -16.81 -6.18
N GLU A 122 -13.11 -17.27 -7.32
CA GLU A 122 -13.09 -18.69 -7.71
C GLU A 122 -11.68 -19.32 -7.74
N GLN A 123 -10.65 -18.51 -7.88
CA GLN A 123 -9.25 -18.94 -7.97
C GLN A 123 -8.36 -18.07 -7.07
N PRO A 124 -7.36 -18.67 -6.42
CA PRO A 124 -6.38 -17.92 -5.65
C PRO A 124 -5.60 -16.96 -6.54
N LEU A 125 -5.00 -15.96 -5.92
CA LEU A 125 -4.15 -14.99 -6.61
C LEU A 125 -2.91 -15.67 -7.18
N PHE A 126 -2.37 -16.66 -6.44
CA PHE A 126 -1.33 -17.60 -6.83
C PHE A 126 -1.46 -18.90 -6.00
N ASP A 127 -0.89 -19.97 -6.50
CA ASP A 127 -0.98 -21.29 -5.87
C ASP A 127 0.03 -21.46 -4.72
N GLY A 128 -0.32 -22.30 -3.74
CA GLY A 128 0.59 -22.76 -2.68
C GLY A 128 0.74 -21.80 -1.49
N TRP A 129 -0.01 -20.70 -1.43
CA TRP A 129 0.05 -19.79 -0.28
C TRP A 129 -0.33 -20.48 1.03
N GLY A 130 0.51 -20.30 2.05
CA GLY A 130 0.31 -20.84 3.39
C GLY A 130 0.62 -22.35 3.54
N THR A 131 0.93 -23.04 2.45
CA THR A 131 1.34 -24.45 2.48
C THR A 131 2.79 -24.65 2.04
N GLU A 132 3.16 -24.10 0.90
CA GLU A 132 4.49 -24.23 0.29
C GLU A 132 5.19 -22.88 0.23
N ARG A 133 4.43 -21.78 0.21
CA ARG A 133 4.91 -20.44 -0.06
C ARG A 133 4.34 -19.44 0.95
N ALA A 134 5.15 -18.50 1.36
CA ALA A 134 4.70 -17.27 2.04
C ALA A 134 4.42 -16.17 1.00
N VAL A 135 4.14 -14.97 1.46
CA VAL A 135 3.93 -13.79 0.62
C VAL A 135 4.75 -12.61 1.15
N ASN A 136 5.25 -11.79 0.24
CA ASN A 136 5.80 -10.48 0.54
C ASN A 136 4.75 -9.42 0.22
N LEU A 137 4.25 -8.71 1.23
CA LEU A 137 3.23 -7.69 1.06
C LEU A 137 3.86 -6.31 0.83
N VAL A 138 3.38 -5.59 -0.17
CA VAL A 138 3.79 -4.20 -0.44
C VAL A 138 2.54 -3.33 -0.52
N GLY A 139 2.30 -2.53 0.52
CA GLY A 139 1.15 -1.63 0.62
C GLY A 139 1.53 -0.18 0.31
N HIS A 140 0.83 0.47 -0.62
CA HIS A 140 0.95 1.91 -0.84
C HIS A 140 -0.18 2.66 -0.16
N SER A 141 0.15 3.78 0.51
CA SER A 141 -0.87 4.62 1.11
C SER A 141 -1.73 3.83 2.11
N PHE A 142 -3.05 3.92 2.03
CA PHE A 142 -3.98 3.13 2.84
C PHE A 142 -3.79 1.61 2.70
N GLY A 143 -3.19 1.13 1.59
CA GLY A 143 -2.79 -0.27 1.44
C GLY A 143 -1.77 -0.73 2.50
N GLY A 144 -0.95 0.18 3.02
CA GLY A 144 -0.05 -0.13 4.14
C GLY A 144 -0.79 -0.36 5.46
N ALA A 145 -1.84 0.42 5.76
CA ALA A 145 -2.72 0.17 6.91
C ALA A 145 -3.48 -1.15 6.74
N THR A 146 -4.04 -1.38 5.54
CA THR A 146 -4.71 -2.64 5.18
C THR A 146 -3.82 -3.86 5.42
N THR A 147 -2.58 -3.86 4.92
CA THR A 147 -1.67 -5.01 5.04
C THR A 147 -1.21 -5.26 6.48
N ARG A 148 -1.12 -4.22 7.30
CA ARG A 148 -0.81 -4.36 8.73
C ARG A 148 -1.96 -5.04 9.48
N LEU A 149 -3.19 -4.56 9.30
CA LEU A 149 -4.36 -5.16 9.91
C LEU A 149 -4.57 -6.60 9.40
N PHE A 150 -4.39 -6.83 8.10
CA PHE A 150 -4.41 -8.16 7.51
C PHE A 150 -3.44 -9.13 8.20
N LEU A 151 -2.18 -8.73 8.37
CA LEU A 151 -1.16 -9.56 9.01
C LEU A 151 -1.53 -9.88 10.47
N ASP A 152 -2.03 -8.89 11.20
CA ASP A 152 -2.42 -9.08 12.59
C ASP A 152 -3.62 -10.05 12.72
N ILE A 153 -4.66 -9.89 11.91
CA ILE A 153 -5.79 -10.84 11.90
C ILE A 153 -5.31 -12.25 11.52
N LEU A 154 -4.45 -12.34 10.51
CA LEU A 154 -3.92 -13.61 10.04
C LEU A 154 -3.11 -14.35 11.12
N ALA A 155 -2.32 -13.59 11.89
CA ALA A 155 -1.46 -14.12 12.94
C ALA A 155 -2.22 -14.41 14.25
N ASN A 156 -3.01 -13.44 14.70
CA ASN A 156 -3.60 -13.43 16.05
C ASN A 156 -5.08 -13.83 16.05
N GLY A 157 -5.76 -13.81 14.90
CA GLY A 157 -7.17 -14.07 14.78
C GLY A 157 -8.05 -12.95 15.33
N ARG A 158 -9.36 -13.26 15.43
CA ARG A 158 -10.37 -12.39 16.07
C ARG A 158 -11.34 -13.27 16.86
N PRO A 159 -11.07 -13.48 18.16
CA PRO A 159 -11.89 -14.35 19.01
C PRO A 159 -13.36 -13.93 19.07
N GLU A 160 -13.66 -12.65 18.97
CA GLU A 160 -15.00 -12.09 18.95
C GLU A 160 -15.80 -12.51 17.70
N GLU A 161 -15.16 -12.58 16.52
CA GLU A 161 -15.78 -13.10 15.30
C GLU A 161 -16.03 -14.60 15.39
N VAL A 162 -15.07 -15.34 15.94
CA VAL A 162 -15.21 -16.78 16.16
C VAL A 162 -16.37 -17.07 17.13
N ALA A 163 -16.48 -16.29 18.20
CA ALA A 163 -17.58 -16.42 19.17
C ALA A 163 -18.93 -16.06 18.56
N ALA A 164 -19.00 -14.98 17.76
CA ALA A 164 -20.23 -14.56 17.08
C ALA A 164 -20.69 -15.60 16.04
N ALA A 165 -19.78 -16.16 15.26
CA ALA A 165 -20.09 -17.23 14.30
C ALA A 165 -20.64 -18.47 15.03
N LYS A 166 -20.02 -18.89 16.12
CA LYS A 166 -20.51 -20.01 16.96
C LYS A 166 -21.88 -19.72 17.52
N ALA A 167 -22.14 -18.52 18.01
CA ALA A 167 -23.46 -18.14 18.56
C ALA A 167 -24.54 -18.14 17.47
N ALA A 168 -24.17 -17.77 16.23
CA ALA A 168 -25.05 -17.83 15.06
C ALA A 168 -25.20 -19.23 14.45
N GLY A 169 -24.49 -20.24 14.96
CA GLY A 169 -24.55 -21.62 14.44
C GLY A 169 -23.91 -21.76 13.04
N VAL A 170 -22.94 -20.93 12.70
CA VAL A 170 -22.22 -20.95 11.42
C VAL A 170 -20.71 -21.06 11.63
N GLU A 171 -20.00 -21.52 10.60
CA GLU A 171 -18.53 -21.57 10.66
C GLU A 171 -17.92 -20.17 10.53
N PRO A 172 -16.90 -19.85 11.34
CA PRO A 172 -16.12 -18.64 11.17
C PRO A 172 -15.21 -18.73 9.93
N SER A 173 -14.89 -17.59 9.32
CA SER A 173 -13.83 -17.55 8.32
C SER A 173 -12.52 -18.09 8.91
N PRO A 174 -11.78 -18.94 8.19
CA PRO A 174 -10.45 -19.38 8.61
C PRO A 174 -9.47 -18.23 8.83
N PHE A 175 -9.72 -17.05 8.26
CA PHE A 175 -8.95 -15.82 8.48
C PHE A 175 -8.96 -15.41 9.96
N PHE A 176 -10.11 -15.49 10.61
CA PHE A 176 -10.29 -15.08 12.01
C PHE A 176 -9.78 -16.09 13.05
N LEU A 177 -9.33 -17.28 12.62
CA LEU A 177 -8.80 -18.29 13.52
C LEU A 177 -7.36 -18.00 13.98
N GLY A 178 -6.64 -17.14 13.30
CA GLY A 178 -5.25 -16.83 13.60
C GLY A 178 -4.27 -17.98 13.33
N GLY A 179 -3.07 -17.86 13.91
CA GLY A 179 -2.03 -18.89 13.86
C GLY A 179 -1.27 -18.99 12.52
N LYS A 180 -1.43 -18.02 11.62
CA LYS A 180 -0.91 -18.04 10.26
C LYS A 180 0.09 -16.90 9.97
N GLY A 181 0.70 -16.32 11.00
CA GLY A 181 1.67 -15.21 10.81
C GLY A 181 2.83 -15.57 9.89
N SER A 182 3.27 -16.83 9.90
CA SER A 182 4.33 -17.34 9.02
C SER A 182 3.96 -17.40 7.53
N TRP A 183 2.71 -17.17 7.17
CA TRP A 183 2.27 -17.08 5.77
C TRP A 183 2.65 -15.75 5.11
N VAL A 184 3.15 -14.81 5.91
CA VAL A 184 3.73 -13.54 5.44
C VAL A 184 5.20 -13.50 5.82
N HIS A 185 6.08 -13.33 4.83
CA HIS A 185 7.52 -13.20 5.05
C HIS A 185 7.93 -11.77 5.35
N SER A 186 7.39 -10.82 4.58
CA SER A 186 7.70 -9.40 4.76
C SER A 186 6.52 -8.49 4.49
N LEU A 187 6.54 -7.30 5.12
CA LEU A 187 5.60 -6.23 4.91
C LEU A 187 6.35 -4.93 4.63
N THR A 188 6.15 -4.37 3.46
CA THR A 188 6.69 -3.07 3.03
C THR A 188 5.56 -2.06 2.92
N ALA A 189 5.67 -0.96 3.65
CA ALA A 189 4.71 0.15 3.62
C ALA A 189 5.33 1.35 2.88
N ILE A 190 4.66 1.80 1.81
CA ILE A 190 5.09 2.93 0.99
C ILE A 190 4.13 4.09 1.19
N ALA A 191 4.60 5.22 1.69
CA ALA A 191 3.81 6.42 1.96
C ALA A 191 2.51 6.11 2.76
N ALA A 192 2.60 5.15 3.70
CA ALA A 192 1.44 4.65 4.44
C ALA A 192 1.11 5.56 5.63
N PRO A 193 -0.15 5.96 5.82
CA PRO A 193 -0.58 6.74 6.96
C PRO A 193 -0.74 5.84 8.20
N HIS A 194 0.37 5.32 8.73
CA HIS A 194 0.35 4.44 9.90
C HIS A 194 -0.39 5.02 11.10
N ASN A 195 -0.34 6.34 11.24
CA ASN A 195 -0.94 7.07 12.36
C ASN A 195 -2.02 8.07 11.87
N GLY A 196 -2.68 7.74 10.76
CA GLY A 196 -3.62 8.65 10.11
C GLY A 196 -2.95 9.82 9.38
N THR A 197 -3.74 10.78 8.97
CA THR A 197 -3.23 11.94 8.22
C THR A 197 -3.98 13.22 8.55
N THR A 198 -3.24 14.32 8.72
CA THR A 198 -3.85 15.65 8.86
C THR A 198 -4.51 16.14 7.56
N PHE A 199 -4.36 15.45 6.44
CA PHE A 199 -5.11 15.73 5.23
C PHE A 199 -6.62 15.65 5.51
N ILE A 200 -7.07 14.58 6.13
CA ILE A 200 -8.46 14.38 6.54
C ILE A 200 -8.89 15.45 7.54
N GLU A 201 -8.09 15.72 8.56
CA GLU A 201 -8.38 16.73 9.60
C GLU A 201 -8.54 18.15 9.02
N THR A 202 -7.85 18.47 7.93
CA THR A 202 -7.85 19.80 7.32
C THR A 202 -8.95 20.02 6.29
N CYS A 203 -9.63 18.97 5.85
CA CYS A 203 -10.61 19.04 4.77
C CYS A 203 -12.05 19.27 5.24
N GLY A 204 -12.34 19.03 6.52
CA GLY A 204 -13.61 19.38 7.20
C GLY A 204 -14.76 18.41 6.92
N ASP A 205 -15.19 18.22 5.68
CA ASP A 205 -16.29 17.31 5.31
C ASP A 205 -15.74 16.15 4.45
N PHE A 206 -15.85 14.93 4.96
CA PHE A 206 -15.39 13.71 4.28
C PHE A 206 -16.02 13.52 2.90
N THR A 207 -17.30 13.84 2.78
CA THR A 207 -18.03 13.72 1.51
C THR A 207 -17.42 14.63 0.44
N MET A 208 -17.12 15.87 0.82
CA MET A 208 -16.47 16.83 -0.08
C MET A 208 -15.07 16.39 -0.45
N VAL A 209 -14.29 15.86 0.51
CA VAL A 209 -12.92 15.37 0.26
C VAL A 209 -12.95 14.19 -0.70
N ALA A 210 -13.82 13.22 -0.45
CA ALA A 210 -13.99 12.07 -1.32
C ALA A 210 -14.38 12.52 -2.75
N ALA A 211 -15.33 13.42 -2.87
CA ALA A 211 -15.80 13.94 -4.16
C ALA A 211 -14.70 14.72 -4.89
N GLU A 212 -13.98 15.61 -4.21
CA GLU A 212 -12.91 16.41 -4.80
C GLU A 212 -11.73 15.55 -5.25
N LEU A 213 -11.28 14.62 -4.41
CA LEU A 213 -10.20 13.70 -4.72
C LEU A 213 -10.58 12.79 -5.89
N ALA A 214 -11.75 12.16 -5.84
CA ALA A 214 -12.23 11.26 -6.87
C ALA A 214 -12.45 11.98 -8.21
N THR A 215 -13.05 13.18 -8.19
CA THR A 215 -13.24 14.02 -9.38
C THR A 215 -11.89 14.42 -9.98
N SER A 216 -10.94 14.77 -9.15
CA SER A 216 -9.60 15.19 -9.58
C SER A 216 -8.81 14.05 -10.18
N ILE A 217 -8.87 12.87 -9.57
CA ILE A 217 -8.28 11.64 -10.12
C ILE A 217 -8.95 11.30 -11.45
N SER A 218 -10.28 11.31 -11.52
CA SER A 218 -11.04 11.03 -12.75
C SER A 218 -10.63 11.95 -13.90
N LYS A 219 -10.52 13.25 -13.64
CA LYS A 219 -10.09 14.24 -14.64
C LYS A 219 -8.64 14.00 -15.07
N ALA A 220 -7.75 13.78 -14.12
CA ALA A 220 -6.33 13.55 -14.39
C ALA A 220 -6.10 12.28 -15.22
N LEU A 221 -6.90 11.25 -15.00
CA LEU A 221 -6.81 9.97 -15.68
C LEU A 221 -7.72 9.87 -16.92
N GLY A 222 -8.53 10.90 -17.20
CA GLY A 222 -9.48 10.86 -18.33
C GLY A 222 -10.59 9.82 -18.19
N LEU A 223 -10.91 9.39 -16.97
CA LEU A 223 -11.86 8.30 -16.69
C LEU A 223 -13.31 8.66 -17.08
N SER A 224 -13.62 9.94 -17.19
CA SER A 224 -14.96 10.43 -17.59
C SER A 224 -15.38 9.94 -18.98
N ALA A 225 -14.43 9.54 -19.84
CA ALA A 225 -14.71 9.02 -21.18
C ALA A 225 -15.07 7.53 -21.20
N PHE A 226 -14.85 6.80 -20.11
CA PHE A 226 -15.02 5.35 -20.05
C PHE A 226 -16.19 4.99 -19.13
N LYS A 227 -17.01 4.02 -19.58
CA LYS A 227 -18.13 3.48 -18.80
C LYS A 227 -17.76 2.11 -18.25
N GLY A 228 -18.25 1.82 -17.03
CA GLY A 228 -18.10 0.52 -16.38
C GLY A 228 -16.65 0.03 -16.19
N VAL A 229 -15.67 0.93 -16.21
CA VAL A 229 -14.24 0.56 -16.02
C VAL A 229 -13.80 0.58 -14.57
N TYR A 230 -14.46 1.40 -13.75
CA TYR A 230 -14.16 1.54 -12.33
C TYR A 230 -15.27 0.95 -11.48
N ASP A 231 -14.88 0.27 -10.39
CA ASP A 231 -15.76 -0.35 -9.43
C ASP A 231 -15.38 0.10 -8.03
N PHE A 232 -16.34 0.59 -7.25
CA PHE A 232 -16.12 0.94 -5.85
C PHE A 232 -16.13 -0.27 -4.93
N GLN A 233 -16.54 -1.46 -5.44
CA GLN A 233 -16.57 -2.73 -4.71
C GLN A 233 -17.29 -2.61 -3.36
N LEU A 234 -18.53 -2.10 -3.39
CA LEU A 234 -19.38 -1.86 -2.22
C LEU A 234 -20.63 -2.76 -2.23
N ASP A 235 -20.52 -3.96 -2.81
CA ASP A 235 -21.61 -4.91 -2.92
C ASP A 235 -22.19 -5.29 -1.56
N GLN A 236 -21.35 -5.39 -0.52
CA GLN A 236 -21.76 -5.67 0.87
C GLN A 236 -22.72 -4.60 1.44
N PHE A 237 -22.63 -3.36 0.95
CA PHE A 237 -23.54 -2.25 1.29
C PHE A 237 -24.72 -2.15 0.31
N GLY A 238 -24.92 -3.14 -0.59
CA GLY A 238 -25.95 -3.11 -1.61
C GLY A 238 -25.69 -2.16 -2.79
N ILE A 239 -24.51 -1.53 -2.84
CA ILE A 239 -24.11 -0.58 -3.89
C ILE A 239 -23.37 -1.32 -4.97
N ARG A 240 -24.10 -1.86 -5.92
CA ARG A 240 -23.53 -2.67 -7.01
C ARG A 240 -23.09 -1.82 -8.17
N LYS A 241 -22.02 -2.27 -8.84
CA LYS A 241 -21.53 -1.70 -10.09
C LYS A 241 -22.58 -1.70 -11.19
N ASP A 242 -22.63 -0.63 -11.97
CA ASP A 242 -23.36 -0.55 -13.23
C ASP A 242 -22.37 -0.32 -14.39
N ASP A 243 -22.31 -1.25 -15.33
CA ASP A 243 -21.42 -1.17 -16.49
C ASP A 243 -21.83 -0.04 -17.47
N GLY A 244 -23.02 0.54 -17.34
CA GLY A 244 -23.50 1.69 -18.12
C GLY A 244 -23.05 3.04 -17.57
N GLU A 245 -22.56 3.08 -16.32
CA GLU A 245 -22.17 4.33 -15.65
C GLU A 245 -20.74 4.76 -15.99
N THR A 246 -20.57 6.08 -16.09
CA THR A 246 -19.25 6.71 -16.06
C THR A 246 -18.72 6.72 -14.61
N PHE A 247 -17.44 6.97 -14.43
CA PHE A 247 -16.85 7.14 -13.10
C PHE A 247 -17.60 8.19 -12.26
N SER A 248 -17.94 9.34 -12.86
CA SER A 248 -18.65 10.42 -12.14
C SER A 248 -20.05 10.01 -11.68
N GLN A 249 -20.78 9.25 -12.51
CA GLN A 249 -22.10 8.73 -12.14
C GLN A 249 -22.01 7.68 -11.03
N ALA A 250 -21.04 6.77 -11.10
CA ALA A 250 -20.80 5.80 -10.04
C ALA A 250 -20.41 6.49 -8.72
N LEU A 251 -19.54 7.50 -8.77
CA LEU A 251 -19.19 8.32 -7.61
C LEU A 251 -20.41 9.03 -7.03
N GLU A 252 -21.21 9.67 -7.86
CA GLU A 252 -22.42 10.39 -7.44
C GLU A 252 -23.40 9.43 -6.74
N ARG A 253 -23.56 8.21 -7.24
CA ARG A 253 -24.38 7.17 -6.60
C ARG A 253 -23.84 6.78 -5.22
N VAL A 254 -22.52 6.64 -5.06
CA VAL A 254 -21.88 6.37 -3.76
C VAL A 254 -22.09 7.54 -2.79
N LEU A 255 -21.89 8.77 -3.25
CA LEU A 255 -22.04 9.97 -2.42
C LEU A 255 -23.50 10.22 -1.97
N HIS A 256 -24.49 9.76 -2.74
CA HIS A 256 -25.92 9.86 -2.39
C HIS A 256 -26.43 8.62 -1.61
N SER A 257 -25.61 7.60 -1.42
CA SER A 257 -25.93 6.47 -0.55
C SER A 257 -25.64 6.83 0.92
N ASP A 258 -26.05 5.95 1.81
CA ASP A 258 -25.72 6.05 3.23
C ASP A 258 -24.35 5.46 3.60
N PHE A 259 -23.58 4.96 2.61
CA PHE A 259 -22.26 4.35 2.82
C PHE A 259 -21.31 5.22 3.66
N LEU A 260 -21.21 6.52 3.36
CA LEU A 260 -20.33 7.44 4.10
C LEU A 260 -20.82 7.73 5.53
N SER A 261 -22.06 7.41 5.86
CA SER A 261 -22.61 7.51 7.23
C SER A 261 -22.32 6.27 8.07
N HIS A 262 -21.96 5.14 7.44
CA HIS A 262 -21.45 3.98 8.16
C HIS A 262 -20.05 4.27 8.67
N ASN A 263 -19.76 3.85 9.90
CA ASN A 263 -18.43 4.02 10.52
C ASN A 263 -17.45 2.92 10.06
N ASP A 264 -17.65 2.39 8.87
CA ASP A 264 -16.87 1.32 8.26
C ASP A 264 -16.40 1.73 6.86
N ASN A 265 -15.48 2.67 6.81
CA ASN A 265 -14.95 3.18 5.56
C ASN A 265 -13.52 3.72 5.72
N ALA A 266 -12.81 3.82 4.60
CA ALA A 266 -11.43 4.27 4.55
C ALA A 266 -11.21 5.69 5.08
N PHE A 267 -12.20 6.58 4.94
CA PHE A 267 -12.06 7.98 5.36
C PHE A 267 -12.00 8.09 6.89
N LEU A 268 -12.79 7.26 7.60
CA LEU A 268 -12.73 7.19 9.05
C LEU A 268 -11.40 6.59 9.51
N ASP A 269 -10.97 5.47 8.91
CA ASP A 269 -9.73 4.79 9.27
C ASP A 269 -8.47 5.62 9.00
N LEU A 270 -8.57 6.63 8.12
CA LEU A 270 -7.51 7.58 7.82
C LEU A 270 -7.43 8.76 8.79
N THR A 271 -8.40 8.94 9.68
CA THR A 271 -8.28 9.92 10.78
C THR A 271 -7.18 9.50 11.73
N ILE A 272 -6.57 10.48 12.42
CA ILE A 272 -5.49 10.19 13.37
C ILE A 272 -6.02 9.33 14.53
N ASP A 273 -7.16 9.71 15.09
CA ASP A 273 -7.73 9.02 16.25
C ASP A 273 -8.03 7.55 15.93
N ARG A 274 -8.70 7.28 14.79
CA ARG A 274 -9.05 5.91 14.41
C ARG A 274 -7.82 5.07 14.02
N ALA A 275 -6.86 5.66 13.34
CA ALA A 275 -5.60 4.97 13.02
C ALA A 275 -4.82 4.57 14.28
N LEU A 276 -4.84 5.40 15.31
CA LEU A 276 -4.19 5.11 16.60
C LEU A 276 -4.96 4.05 17.40
N GLU A 277 -6.31 4.07 17.39
CA GLU A 277 -7.11 2.98 17.95
C GLU A 277 -6.76 1.65 17.30
N ILE A 278 -6.69 1.60 15.96
CA ILE A 278 -6.26 0.40 15.24
C ILE A 278 -4.84 -0.02 15.63
N ASN A 279 -3.93 0.94 15.80
CA ASN A 279 -2.56 0.66 16.21
C ASN A 279 -2.45 0.07 17.61
N ASP A 280 -3.34 0.44 18.52
CA ASP A 280 -3.36 -0.10 19.90
C ASP A 280 -3.71 -1.59 19.92
N ASP A 281 -4.48 -2.06 18.92
CA ASP A 281 -4.89 -3.45 18.77
C ASP A 281 -3.92 -4.31 17.92
N ILE A 282 -3.02 -3.66 17.15
CA ILE A 282 -2.11 -4.35 16.22
C ILE A 282 -0.70 -4.43 16.78
N GLY A 283 -0.18 -5.66 16.90
CA GLY A 283 1.20 -5.92 17.27
C GLY A 283 2.18 -5.93 16.09
N ILE A 284 3.44 -6.21 16.41
CA ILE A 284 4.48 -6.56 15.42
C ILE A 284 4.72 -8.07 15.51
N GLU A 285 4.56 -8.76 14.38
CA GLU A 285 4.87 -10.18 14.28
C GLU A 285 6.37 -10.41 14.32
N PRO A 286 6.87 -11.21 15.28
CA PRO A 286 8.32 -11.32 15.54
C PRO A 286 9.11 -11.97 14.41
N ASN A 287 8.46 -12.71 13.52
CA ASN A 287 9.09 -13.45 12.43
C ASN A 287 8.91 -12.79 11.05
N VAL A 288 8.31 -11.60 10.98
CA VAL A 288 8.07 -10.86 9.74
C VAL A 288 9.06 -9.72 9.61
N TYR A 289 9.55 -9.47 8.40
CA TYR A 289 10.43 -8.34 8.10
C TYR A 289 9.59 -7.11 7.71
N TYR A 290 9.93 -5.94 8.26
CA TYR A 290 9.16 -4.72 8.03
C TYR A 290 10.01 -3.60 7.46
N PHE A 291 9.47 -2.94 6.42
CA PHE A 291 10.09 -1.79 5.76
C PHE A 291 9.09 -0.66 5.59
N SER A 292 9.52 0.58 5.78
CA SER A 292 8.71 1.75 5.48
C SER A 292 9.48 2.77 4.64
N TYR A 293 8.80 3.29 3.60
CA TYR A 293 9.28 4.32 2.70
C TYR A 293 8.36 5.54 2.81
N ALA A 294 8.83 6.58 3.49
CA ALA A 294 8.09 7.83 3.66
C ALA A 294 8.47 8.87 2.61
N GLY A 295 7.51 9.71 2.22
CA GLY A 295 7.70 10.83 1.32
C GLY A 295 7.72 12.18 2.04
N ASN A 296 8.48 13.12 1.49
CA ASN A 296 8.36 14.54 1.80
C ASN A 296 8.59 15.36 0.54
N ARG A 297 7.56 16.07 0.10
CA ARG A 297 7.63 16.95 -1.06
C ARG A 297 7.32 18.40 -0.70
N THR A 298 7.57 18.77 0.55
CA THR A 298 7.39 20.14 1.06
C THR A 298 8.71 20.83 1.36
N VAL A 299 8.66 22.15 1.47
CA VAL A 299 9.79 23.03 1.83
C VAL A 299 9.43 23.81 3.07
N SER A 300 10.31 23.76 4.07
CA SER A 300 10.18 24.54 5.32
C SER A 300 10.43 26.03 5.10
N ASN A 301 9.73 26.88 5.83
CA ASN A 301 10.18 28.25 6.03
C ASN A 301 11.41 28.31 6.99
N ALA A 302 12.00 29.50 7.13
CA ALA A 302 13.19 29.69 7.95
C ALA A 302 12.97 29.39 9.46
N ALA A 303 11.73 29.56 9.95
CA ALA A 303 11.38 29.30 11.36
C ALA A 303 11.08 27.83 11.65
N GLY A 304 10.89 26.98 10.62
CA GLY A 304 10.54 25.57 10.79
C GLY A 304 9.12 25.34 11.33
N ASP A 305 8.23 26.31 11.18
CA ASP A 305 6.85 26.28 11.68
C ASP A 305 5.79 26.34 10.59
N SER A 306 6.21 26.34 9.34
CA SER A 306 5.35 26.23 8.17
C SER A 306 6.08 25.51 7.04
N PHE A 307 5.35 24.61 6.39
CA PHE A 307 5.83 23.86 5.23
C PHE A 307 4.91 24.14 4.04
N SER A 308 5.49 24.42 2.90
CA SER A 308 4.77 24.69 1.65
C SER A 308 5.07 23.59 0.64
N PRO A 309 4.13 23.23 -0.26
CA PRO A 309 4.39 22.29 -1.32
C PRO A 309 5.55 22.78 -2.19
N SER A 310 6.46 21.89 -2.52
CA SER A 310 7.54 22.22 -3.47
C SER A 310 6.97 22.35 -4.89
N PRO A 311 7.60 23.13 -5.79
CA PRO A 311 7.16 23.22 -7.18
C PRO A 311 7.14 21.87 -7.94
N ALA A 312 7.83 20.87 -7.42
CA ALA A 312 7.90 19.55 -8.01
C ALA A 312 6.87 18.56 -7.42
N MET A 313 6.02 18.97 -6.49
CA MET A 313 4.83 18.25 -6.08
C MET A 313 3.76 18.40 -7.15
N TRP A 314 2.97 17.38 -7.37
CA TRP A 314 1.83 17.47 -8.28
C TRP A 314 0.86 18.59 -7.84
N GLY A 315 0.52 19.49 -8.79
CA GLY A 315 -0.26 20.69 -8.48
C GLY A 315 -1.62 20.43 -7.81
N LEU A 316 -2.22 19.25 -8.07
CA LEU A 316 -3.45 18.84 -7.42
C LEU A 316 -3.30 18.73 -5.89
N PHE A 317 -2.13 18.34 -5.40
CA PHE A 317 -1.87 18.20 -3.98
C PHE A 317 -1.50 19.52 -3.27
N HIS A 318 -1.21 20.60 -4.02
CA HIS A 318 -0.75 21.85 -3.43
C HIS A 318 -1.71 22.44 -2.38
N PRO A 319 -3.04 22.53 -2.61
CA PRO A 319 -3.95 23.11 -1.60
C PRO A 319 -3.97 22.30 -0.31
N GLY A 320 -4.12 20.98 -0.40
CA GLY A 320 -4.14 20.07 0.76
C GLY A 320 -2.81 20.08 1.50
N SER A 321 -1.72 19.93 0.77
CA SER A 321 -0.36 19.96 1.33
C SER A 321 -0.04 21.26 2.08
N ALA A 322 -0.47 22.42 1.55
CA ALA A 322 -0.28 23.71 2.20
C ALA A 322 -1.10 23.86 3.49
N LYS A 323 -2.30 23.27 3.56
CA LYS A 323 -3.11 23.21 4.79
C LYS A 323 -2.42 22.32 5.82
N MET A 324 -2.04 21.09 5.45
CA MET A 324 -1.29 20.15 6.30
C MET A 324 -0.01 20.79 6.85
N GLY A 325 0.73 21.53 6.00
CA GLY A 325 2.01 22.16 6.34
C GLY A 325 1.90 23.33 7.34
N ARG A 326 0.71 23.63 7.85
CA ARG A 326 0.44 24.67 8.87
C ARG A 326 -0.43 24.12 10.00
N TYR A 327 -0.80 22.84 9.96
CA TYR A 327 -1.75 22.24 10.88
C TYR A 327 -1.01 21.60 12.06
N TYR A 328 -0.82 22.37 13.12
CA TYR A 328 -0.12 21.91 14.35
C TYR A 328 -0.58 22.72 15.56
N ASP A 329 -0.02 22.42 16.72
CA ASP A 329 -0.31 23.02 18.03
C ASP A 329 -1.79 22.90 18.38
N ARG A 330 -2.32 21.71 18.24
CA ARG A 330 -3.72 21.36 18.52
C ARG A 330 -3.89 19.89 18.85
N TYR A 331 -5.05 19.58 19.38
CA TYR A 331 -5.46 18.22 19.68
C TYR A 331 -6.48 17.74 18.66
N THR A 332 -6.46 16.43 18.36
CA THR A 332 -7.56 15.75 17.68
C THR A 332 -8.78 15.65 18.60
N ALA A 333 -9.91 15.17 18.10
CA ALA A 333 -11.09 14.93 18.92
C ALA A 333 -10.85 13.89 20.01
N GLY A 334 -10.02 12.86 19.73
CA GLY A 334 -9.58 11.83 20.68
C GLY A 334 -8.48 12.26 21.63
N GLY A 335 -7.95 13.47 21.50
CA GLY A 335 -6.96 14.05 22.43
C GLY A 335 -5.49 13.85 22.05
N PHE A 336 -5.19 13.39 20.85
CA PHE A 336 -3.81 13.29 20.37
C PHE A 336 -3.26 14.67 19.99
N TYR A 337 -2.04 14.98 20.47
CA TYR A 337 -1.40 16.28 20.21
C TYR A 337 -0.62 16.31 18.89
N ILE A 338 -1.09 17.12 17.95
CA ILE A 338 -0.44 17.35 16.66
C ILE A 338 0.62 18.45 16.82
N ASN A 339 1.88 18.05 16.82
CA ASN A 339 3.04 18.96 16.96
C ASN A 339 3.67 19.27 15.59
N LYS A 340 4.75 20.09 15.57
CA LYS A 340 5.45 20.51 14.34
C LYS A 340 6.05 19.35 13.51
N ARG A 341 6.24 18.15 14.08
CA ARG A 341 6.72 16.98 13.33
C ARG A 341 5.71 16.52 12.27
N TRP A 342 4.44 16.90 12.39
CA TRP A 342 3.37 16.60 11.45
C TRP A 342 3.33 17.52 10.23
N LEU A 343 4.13 18.62 10.18
CA LEU A 343 4.08 19.59 9.09
C LEU A 343 4.65 19.06 7.76
N PRO A 344 5.82 18.36 7.72
CA PRO A 344 6.31 17.77 6.49
C PRO A 344 5.34 16.73 5.95
N ASN A 345 5.07 16.75 4.61
CA ASN A 345 4.13 15.84 3.99
C ASN A 345 4.46 15.57 2.51
N ASP A 346 3.86 14.55 1.96
CA ASP A 346 3.97 14.17 0.55
C ASP A 346 2.78 14.66 -0.30
N GLY A 347 1.91 15.48 0.28
CA GLY A 347 0.70 16.00 -0.34
C GLY A 347 -0.59 15.36 0.19
N MET A 348 -0.54 14.16 0.74
CA MET A 348 -1.68 13.43 1.30
C MET A 348 -1.37 12.82 2.68
N VAL A 349 -0.13 12.43 2.94
CA VAL A 349 0.29 11.80 4.19
C VAL A 349 1.41 12.60 4.83
N ASN A 350 1.31 12.82 6.13
CA ASN A 350 2.38 13.44 6.91
C ASN A 350 3.60 12.50 6.97
N THR A 351 4.78 13.04 6.70
CA THR A 351 6.01 12.25 6.70
C THR A 351 6.18 11.46 7.99
N VAL A 352 5.93 12.08 9.15
CA VAL A 352 6.05 11.42 10.46
C VAL A 352 5.12 10.21 10.60
N SER A 353 3.92 10.29 10.05
CA SER A 353 2.96 9.19 10.06
C SER A 353 3.41 8.01 9.19
N ALA A 354 4.16 8.28 8.12
CA ALA A 354 4.61 7.24 7.19
C ALA A 354 5.93 6.55 7.61
N LEU A 355 6.56 6.97 8.72
CA LEU A 355 7.81 6.37 9.17
C LEU A 355 7.58 5.02 9.86
N TYR A 356 6.69 4.96 10.82
CA TYR A 356 6.36 3.77 11.62
C TYR A 356 5.07 4.01 12.41
N PRO A 357 4.35 2.94 12.81
CA PRO A 357 3.16 3.08 13.66
C PRO A 357 3.52 3.49 15.08
N THR A 358 2.63 4.26 15.72
CA THR A 358 2.70 4.65 17.14
C THR A 358 1.40 4.28 17.84
N HIS A 359 1.40 4.20 19.18
CA HIS A 359 0.20 4.00 19.98
C HIS A 359 -0.51 5.31 20.31
N SER A 360 -1.75 5.22 20.77
CA SER A 360 -2.59 6.38 21.12
C SER A 360 -2.00 7.23 22.26
N ASP A 361 -1.21 6.62 23.15
CA ASP A 361 -0.48 7.32 24.21
C ASP A 361 0.77 8.07 23.71
N SER A 362 0.95 8.19 22.40
CA SER A 362 2.11 8.81 21.74
C SER A 362 3.44 8.07 21.95
N THR A 363 3.42 6.86 22.51
CA THR A 363 4.62 6.04 22.56
C THR A 363 4.88 5.43 21.18
N CYS A 364 6.12 5.55 20.72
CA CYS A 364 6.56 4.79 19.55
C CYS A 364 6.60 3.31 19.92
N LEU A 365 6.52 2.44 18.92
CA LEU A 365 6.96 1.07 19.09
C LEU A 365 8.40 1.10 19.57
N THR A 366 8.57 0.99 20.86
CA THR A 366 9.89 0.93 21.49
C THR A 366 10.21 -0.52 21.72
N GLY A 367 10.98 -1.09 20.89
CA GLY A 367 11.59 -2.33 21.24
C GLY A 367 13.09 -2.12 21.29
N ASP A 368 13.72 -2.59 22.29
CA ASP A 368 15.15 -2.80 22.39
C ASP A 368 15.59 -3.88 21.39
N GLY A 369 15.29 -3.63 20.13
CA GLY A 369 15.75 -4.39 18.99
C GLY A 369 14.90 -5.58 18.56
N ALA A 370 13.90 -6.07 19.31
CA ALA A 370 13.04 -7.18 18.86
C ALA A 370 11.69 -6.72 18.30
N ARG A 371 11.10 -5.64 18.83
CA ARG A 371 9.77 -5.14 18.44
C ARG A 371 9.74 -3.62 18.35
N GLY A 372 10.64 -3.03 17.61
CA GLY A 372 10.74 -1.60 17.52
C GLY A 372 10.95 -1.13 16.09
N TRP A 373 11.53 0.03 15.98
CA TRP A 373 11.90 0.61 14.70
C TRP A 373 13.35 1.13 14.77
N LYS A 374 13.99 1.23 13.61
CA LYS A 374 15.28 1.89 13.45
C LYS A 374 15.37 2.57 12.09
N ASN A 375 16.08 3.68 12.03
CA ASN A 375 16.46 4.26 10.74
C ASN A 375 17.46 3.32 10.05
N TYR A 376 17.15 2.98 8.81
CA TYR A 376 18.05 2.20 7.97
C TYR A 376 19.30 3.01 7.61
N ASN A 377 20.46 2.40 7.82
CA ASN A 377 21.74 2.95 7.39
C ASN A 377 22.44 1.92 6.51
N GLY A 378 22.43 2.15 5.20
CA GLY A 378 23.01 1.23 4.21
C GLY A 378 24.52 0.97 4.36
N TYR A 379 25.23 1.70 5.22
CA TYR A 379 26.64 1.44 5.53
C TYR A 379 26.84 0.48 6.70
N THR A 380 25.91 0.47 7.65
CA THR A 380 26.01 -0.34 8.89
C THR A 380 25.01 -1.50 8.91
N ASP A 381 23.88 -1.36 8.21
CA ASP A 381 22.84 -2.36 8.16
C ASP A 381 23.07 -3.30 6.96
N THR A 382 23.91 -4.30 7.16
CA THR A 382 24.24 -5.30 6.14
C THR A 382 23.27 -6.48 6.12
N THR A 383 22.48 -6.65 7.20
CA THR A 383 21.47 -7.71 7.35
C THR A 383 20.24 -7.16 8.02
N PHE A 384 19.08 -7.58 7.55
CA PHE A 384 17.79 -7.27 8.17
C PHE A 384 17.43 -8.35 9.21
N ARG A 385 16.64 -7.97 10.23
CA ARG A 385 16.12 -8.87 11.26
C ARG A 385 14.60 -8.81 11.25
N PRO A 386 13.89 -9.93 11.41
CA PRO A 386 12.44 -9.90 11.55
C PRO A 386 12.02 -9.25 12.89
N GLY A 387 10.78 -8.82 12.98
CA GLY A 387 10.20 -8.17 14.15
C GLY A 387 10.69 -6.74 14.39
N LEU A 388 11.29 -6.09 13.39
CA LEU A 388 11.81 -4.73 13.46
C LEU A 388 11.40 -3.91 12.24
N TRP A 389 10.87 -2.71 12.44
CA TRP A 389 10.60 -1.75 11.37
C TRP A 389 11.89 -1.06 10.92
N TYR A 390 12.28 -1.28 9.69
CA TYR A 390 13.34 -0.52 9.04
C TYR A 390 12.76 0.70 8.34
N VAL A 391 13.03 1.87 8.90
CA VAL A 391 12.63 3.16 8.34
C VAL A 391 13.66 3.55 7.29
N MET A 392 13.30 3.40 6.04
CA MET A 392 14.16 3.74 4.91
C MET A 392 14.33 5.25 4.77
N PRO A 393 15.39 5.74 4.13
CA PRO A 393 15.59 7.18 3.94
C PRO A 393 14.38 7.85 3.31
N VAL A 394 13.95 8.99 3.88
CA VAL A 394 12.80 9.74 3.38
C VAL A 394 13.02 10.18 1.93
N GLN A 395 12.09 9.84 1.07
CA GLN A 395 12.14 10.12 -0.34
C GLN A 395 11.64 11.54 -0.66
N LYS A 396 12.28 12.21 -1.60
CA LYS A 396 11.81 13.51 -2.12
C LYS A 396 10.74 13.29 -3.20
N LEU A 397 9.70 12.54 -2.84
CA LEU A 397 8.57 12.18 -3.71
C LEU A 397 7.27 12.68 -3.11
N ASP A 398 6.32 13.05 -3.96
CA ASP A 398 4.93 13.20 -3.53
C ASP A 398 4.21 11.85 -3.56
N HIS A 399 3.00 11.84 -3.02
CA HIS A 399 2.24 10.64 -2.76
C HIS A 399 2.05 9.74 -3.99
N ILE A 400 1.78 10.32 -5.15
CA ILE A 400 1.49 9.56 -6.38
C ILE A 400 2.77 9.26 -7.18
N GLN A 401 3.86 10.00 -6.96
CA GLN A 401 5.14 9.72 -7.59
C GLN A 401 5.72 8.37 -7.15
N PHE A 402 5.38 7.89 -5.95
CA PHE A 402 5.76 6.54 -5.51
C PHE A 402 5.25 5.44 -6.43
N ILE A 403 4.08 5.62 -7.00
CA ILE A 403 3.45 4.62 -7.89
C ILE A 403 3.58 4.98 -9.38
N GLY A 404 4.49 5.89 -9.72
CA GLY A 404 4.74 6.25 -11.12
C GLY A 404 3.72 7.21 -11.72
N GLY A 405 2.93 7.89 -10.88
CA GLY A 405 1.97 8.91 -11.32
C GLY A 405 2.66 10.22 -11.67
N MET A 406 2.14 10.85 -12.73
CA MET A 406 2.40 12.20 -13.21
C MET A 406 3.81 12.54 -13.72
N LEU A 407 3.85 13.55 -14.58
CA LEU A 407 4.90 13.96 -15.52
C LEU A 407 6.30 14.25 -14.94
N ASN A 408 6.44 14.35 -13.63
CA ASN A 408 7.73 14.60 -12.98
C ASN A 408 8.39 13.33 -12.42
N GLY A 409 7.71 12.17 -12.53
CA GLY A 409 8.29 10.86 -12.20
C GLY A 409 9.07 10.34 -13.39
N SER A 410 10.39 10.27 -13.28
CA SER A 410 11.17 9.54 -14.27
C SER A 410 10.81 8.05 -14.14
N ILE A 411 10.41 7.41 -15.24
CA ILE A 411 10.22 5.96 -15.31
C ILE A 411 11.42 5.19 -14.73
N LEU A 412 12.62 5.71 -14.95
CA LEU A 412 13.87 5.12 -14.46
C LEU A 412 13.94 5.20 -12.93
N ASN A 413 13.54 6.33 -12.35
CA ASN A 413 13.55 6.51 -10.89
C ASN A 413 12.52 5.63 -10.19
N THR A 414 11.29 5.52 -10.73
CA THR A 414 10.27 4.64 -10.17
C THR A 414 10.70 3.18 -10.25
N ARG A 415 11.20 2.74 -11.40
CA ARG A 415 11.70 1.37 -11.56
C ARG A 415 12.92 1.08 -10.67
N ALA A 416 13.82 2.06 -10.47
CA ALA A 416 14.95 1.93 -9.57
C ALA A 416 14.49 1.73 -8.12
N LEU A 417 13.55 2.55 -7.63
CA LEU A 417 12.98 2.42 -6.30
C LEU A 417 12.39 1.02 -6.07
N TYR A 418 11.59 0.52 -7.01
CA TYR A 418 10.97 -0.80 -6.86
C TYR A 418 11.96 -1.96 -6.98
N ARG A 419 13.02 -1.83 -7.77
CA ARG A 419 14.13 -2.80 -7.75
C ARG A 419 14.84 -2.82 -6.39
N ASP A 420 15.05 -1.66 -5.79
CA ASP A 420 15.65 -1.57 -4.45
C ASP A 420 14.73 -2.19 -3.40
N ILE A 421 13.42 -1.91 -3.45
CA ILE A 421 12.43 -2.52 -2.55
C ILE A 421 12.47 -4.06 -2.65
N VAL A 422 12.35 -4.61 -3.86
CA VAL A 422 12.35 -6.07 -4.01
C VAL A 422 13.71 -6.69 -3.68
N ARG A 423 14.82 -6.02 -3.99
CA ARG A 423 16.15 -6.47 -3.58
C ARG A 423 16.26 -6.54 -2.05
N ASP A 424 15.79 -5.53 -1.33
CA ASP A 424 15.84 -5.49 0.13
C ASP A 424 14.97 -6.62 0.72
N ILE A 425 13.75 -6.84 0.17
CA ILE A 425 12.89 -7.96 0.54
C ILE A 425 13.62 -9.30 0.33
N TYR A 426 14.13 -9.56 -0.87
CA TYR A 426 14.75 -10.86 -1.17
C TYR A 426 16.13 -11.04 -0.54
N SER A 427 16.77 -9.99 -0.04
CA SER A 427 17.99 -10.10 0.77
C SER A 427 17.75 -10.65 2.18
N THR A 428 16.49 -10.77 2.60
CA THR A 428 16.11 -11.36 3.90
C THR A 428 16.00 -12.89 3.86
N TYR A 429 16.00 -13.47 2.68
CA TYR A 429 16.06 -14.92 2.52
C TYR A 429 17.50 -15.43 2.64
N PRO A 430 17.69 -16.67 3.16
CA PRO A 430 19.01 -17.27 3.35
C PRO A 430 19.79 -17.50 2.07
#